data_ea63439951ce50d19917e5836af727f5
#
_entry.id   ea63439951ce50d19917e5836af727f5
#
_cell.length_a   1.000
_cell.length_b   1.000
_cell.length_c   1.000
_cell.angle_alpha   90.00
_cell.angle_beta   90.00
_cell.angle_gamma   90.00
#
_symmetry.space_group_name_H-M   'P 1'
#
loop_
_entity.id
_entity.type
_entity.pdbx_description
1 polymer ?
#
loop_
_entity_poly.entity_id
_entity_poly.type
_entity_poly.pdbx_seq_one_letter_code
_entity_poly.pdbx_strand_id
1 'polypeptide(L)'
;MDIFEKQQRFEAIQKIIKVRWFNIAVIVSLGLVLKIQFSGWAPGFEYVKIGLLGVFAFGYNFIYWLFIRRSVDKISDRTLNIISLCQVVVDQIMYAMIFYFTGTVETIAFLLFYITILVASSLYKTRGIILAGLLAVILHDGILTAEYYRFIPHITAYPDTVWFGNPEMTRGKIIGFAFYMAVAVAFSVVLSNLIRNRELRLRQERDKVKEQSNFLMLQTQELSQTKDYLHEALTKSDKARMEMEKTKQDLEKANFELSAKLKELEKYGKITIGREVRMAELKGKIKKLEDTVKNLQDQITNKE
;
A
#
# COMPACT_ATOMS: atom_id res chain seq x y z
N MET A 1 10.78 13.45 15.89
CA MET A 1 9.61 12.64 15.46
C MET A 1 8.84 12.28 16.71
N ASP A 2 7.54 12.44 16.73
CA ASP A 2 6.70 12.03 17.88
C ASP A 2 6.78 10.51 18.03
N ILE A 3 6.76 10.01 19.27
CA ILE A 3 6.87 8.56 19.60
C ILE A 3 5.86 7.77 18.81
N PHE A 4 4.67 8.30 18.62
CA PHE A 4 3.61 7.67 17.86
C PHE A 4 3.89 7.64 16.35
N GLU A 5 4.39 8.72 15.75
CA GLU A 5 4.79 8.75 14.33
C GLU A 5 5.92 7.76 14.08
N LYS A 6 6.83 7.59 15.04
CA LYS A 6 7.89 6.58 15.00
C LYS A 6 7.32 5.17 14.98
N GLN A 7 6.36 4.87 15.85
CA GLN A 7 5.73 3.56 15.92
C GLN A 7 4.94 3.22 14.65
N GLN A 8 4.16 4.17 14.13
CA GLN A 8 3.43 3.98 12.86
C GLN A 8 4.37 3.68 11.69
N ARG A 9 5.46 4.45 11.58
CA ARG A 9 6.44 4.23 10.50
C ARG A 9 7.10 2.87 10.63
N PHE A 10 7.43 2.46 11.84
CA PHE A 10 7.98 1.14 12.12
C PHE A 10 7.02 0.02 11.72
N GLU A 11 5.75 0.12 12.09
CA GLU A 11 4.71 -0.84 11.68
C GLU A 11 4.51 -0.87 10.16
N ALA A 12 4.53 0.30 9.51
CA ALA A 12 4.45 0.38 8.05
C ALA A 12 5.62 -0.34 7.39
N ILE A 13 6.86 -0.13 7.87
CA ILE A 13 8.05 -0.83 7.38
C ILE A 13 7.92 -2.35 7.57
N GLN A 14 7.43 -2.80 8.72
CA GLN A 14 7.20 -4.23 8.99
C GLN A 14 6.19 -4.85 8.00
N LYS A 15 5.09 -4.15 7.74
CA LYS A 15 4.08 -4.60 6.77
C LYS A 15 4.68 -4.68 5.36
N ILE A 16 5.46 -3.68 4.95
CA ILE A 16 6.11 -3.64 3.64
C ILE A 16 7.08 -4.82 3.48
N ILE A 17 7.89 -5.13 4.49
CA ILE A 17 8.79 -6.28 4.46
C ILE A 17 8.02 -7.59 4.28
N LYS A 18 6.88 -7.75 4.96
CA LYS A 18 6.02 -8.94 4.80
C LYS A 18 5.43 -9.04 3.39
N VAL A 19 4.90 -7.93 2.87
CA VAL A 19 4.35 -7.89 1.50
C VAL A 19 5.43 -8.15 0.47
N ARG A 20 6.65 -7.68 0.70
CA ARG A 20 7.78 -7.91 -0.21
C ARG A 20 8.17 -9.39 -0.30
N TRP A 21 8.10 -10.16 0.79
CA TRP A 21 8.29 -11.61 0.72
C TRP A 21 7.31 -12.27 -0.24
N PHE A 22 6.04 -11.85 -0.17
CA PHE A 22 5.04 -12.33 -1.10
C PHE A 22 5.34 -11.92 -2.55
N ASN A 23 5.70 -10.65 -2.78
CA ASN A 23 6.05 -10.15 -4.11
C ASN A 23 7.26 -10.88 -4.71
N ILE A 24 8.30 -11.12 -3.92
CA ILE A 24 9.48 -11.88 -4.36
C ILE A 24 9.07 -13.30 -4.77
N ALA A 25 8.26 -13.97 -3.95
CA ALA A 25 7.79 -15.32 -4.25
C ALA A 25 6.95 -15.35 -5.56
N VAL A 26 6.06 -14.36 -5.75
CA VAL A 26 5.24 -14.25 -6.97
C VAL A 26 6.11 -13.99 -8.21
N ILE A 27 7.05 -13.05 -8.14
CA ILE A 27 7.93 -12.72 -9.28
C ILE A 27 8.81 -13.92 -9.66
N VAL A 28 9.39 -14.59 -8.68
CA VAL A 28 10.23 -15.79 -8.92
C VAL A 28 9.38 -16.94 -9.49
N SER A 29 8.21 -17.19 -8.91
CA SER A 29 7.30 -18.24 -9.40
C SER A 29 6.83 -17.96 -10.82
N LEU A 30 6.45 -16.71 -11.12
CA LEU A 30 6.05 -16.28 -12.45
C LEU A 30 7.20 -16.44 -13.44
N GLY A 31 8.42 -16.04 -13.07
CA GLY A 31 9.61 -16.23 -13.91
C GLY A 31 9.89 -17.70 -14.22
N LEU A 32 9.72 -18.61 -13.25
CA LEU A 32 9.85 -20.04 -13.43
C LEU A 32 8.77 -20.62 -14.37
N VAL A 33 7.52 -20.23 -14.19
CA VAL A 33 6.39 -20.65 -15.04
C VAL A 33 6.62 -20.18 -16.48
N LEU A 34 6.99 -18.91 -16.66
CA LEU A 34 7.29 -18.36 -18.00
C LEU A 34 8.46 -19.10 -18.65
N LYS A 35 9.51 -19.42 -17.91
CA LYS A 35 10.64 -20.18 -18.41
C LYS A 35 10.22 -21.59 -18.88
N ILE A 36 9.39 -22.30 -18.10
CA ILE A 36 8.99 -23.68 -18.40
C ILE A 36 8.01 -23.73 -19.57
N GLN A 37 7.00 -22.84 -19.57
CA GLN A 37 5.94 -22.88 -20.59
C GLN A 37 6.29 -22.14 -21.88
N PHE A 38 7.12 -21.09 -21.81
CA PHE A 38 7.32 -20.15 -22.91
C PHE A 38 8.80 -19.96 -23.29
N SER A 39 9.69 -20.89 -22.92
CA SER A 39 11.12 -20.80 -23.24
C SER A 39 11.42 -20.69 -24.74
N GLY A 40 10.52 -21.18 -25.60
CA GLY A 40 10.60 -21.01 -27.05
C GLY A 40 9.94 -19.74 -27.58
N TRP A 41 9.13 -19.07 -26.78
CA TRP A 41 8.31 -17.92 -27.20
C TRP A 41 8.98 -16.57 -26.92
N ALA A 42 9.86 -16.52 -25.92
CA ALA A 42 10.59 -15.33 -25.54
C ALA A 42 12.09 -15.67 -25.33
N PRO A 43 12.83 -16.02 -26.40
CA PRO A 43 14.23 -16.46 -26.30
C PRO A 43 15.17 -15.36 -25.79
N GLY A 44 14.81 -14.10 -25.94
CA GLY A 44 15.58 -12.97 -25.45
C GLY A 44 15.45 -12.66 -23.96
N PHE A 45 14.57 -13.39 -23.24
CA PHE A 45 14.38 -13.17 -21.81
C PHE A 45 15.60 -13.61 -21.01
N GLU A 46 16.18 -12.68 -20.27
CA GLU A 46 17.37 -12.91 -19.44
C GLU A 46 17.03 -13.57 -18.09
N TYR A 47 16.44 -14.78 -18.14
CA TYR A 47 15.95 -15.51 -16.96
C TYR A 47 16.98 -15.66 -15.85
N VAL A 48 18.26 -15.87 -16.20
CA VAL A 48 19.34 -16.03 -15.22
C VAL A 48 19.57 -14.74 -14.45
N LYS A 49 19.59 -13.60 -15.15
CA LYS A 49 19.77 -12.28 -14.52
C LYS A 49 18.58 -11.92 -13.63
N ILE A 50 17.36 -12.23 -14.07
CA ILE A 50 16.15 -12.03 -13.26
C ILE A 50 16.19 -12.93 -12.01
N GLY A 51 16.65 -14.17 -12.15
CA GLY A 51 16.84 -15.08 -11.01
C GLY A 51 17.85 -14.54 -10.00
N LEU A 52 18.99 -14.00 -10.47
CA LEU A 52 19.98 -13.35 -9.61
C LEU A 52 19.42 -12.12 -8.88
N LEU A 53 18.60 -11.31 -9.57
CA LEU A 53 17.90 -10.20 -8.93
C LEU A 53 16.94 -10.69 -7.84
N GLY A 54 16.25 -11.82 -8.06
CA GLY A 54 15.40 -12.45 -7.05
C GLY A 54 16.20 -12.86 -5.80
N VAL A 55 17.38 -13.47 -5.98
CA VAL A 55 18.29 -13.81 -4.88
C VAL A 55 18.76 -12.57 -4.13
N PHE A 56 19.12 -11.52 -4.87
CA PHE A 56 19.49 -10.23 -4.27
C PHE A 56 18.32 -9.61 -3.49
N ALA A 57 17.12 -9.62 -4.06
CA ALA A 57 15.90 -9.14 -3.40
C ALA A 57 15.62 -9.91 -2.09
N PHE A 58 15.80 -11.22 -2.10
CA PHE A 58 15.72 -12.05 -0.91
C PHE A 58 16.74 -11.61 0.15
N GLY A 59 18.00 -11.44 -0.25
CA GLY A 59 19.10 -11.07 0.66
C GLY A 59 18.87 -9.73 1.35
N TYR A 60 18.56 -8.68 0.59
CA TYR A 60 18.34 -7.37 1.18
C TYR A 60 17.06 -7.30 2.03
N ASN A 61 15.99 -7.99 1.63
CA ASN A 61 14.78 -8.05 2.44
C ASN A 61 15.01 -8.80 3.76
N PHE A 62 15.86 -9.84 3.74
CA PHE A 62 16.30 -10.55 4.94
C PHE A 62 17.10 -9.63 5.88
N ILE A 63 17.98 -8.79 5.33
CA ILE A 63 18.73 -7.79 6.10
C ILE A 63 17.76 -6.81 6.77
N TYR A 64 16.77 -6.27 6.04
CA TYR A 64 15.76 -5.39 6.63
C TYR A 64 14.94 -6.09 7.71
N TRP A 65 14.58 -7.35 7.52
CA TRP A 65 13.88 -8.13 8.51
C TRP A 65 14.70 -8.29 9.80
N LEU A 66 15.99 -8.55 9.70
CA LEU A 66 16.88 -8.62 10.87
C LEU A 66 16.95 -7.29 11.63
N PHE A 67 17.04 -6.16 10.90
CA PHE A 67 17.07 -4.84 11.54
C PHE A 67 15.78 -4.53 12.30
N ILE A 68 14.64 -4.88 11.74
CA ILE A 68 13.33 -4.57 12.31
C ILE A 68 12.90 -5.55 13.39
N ARG A 69 13.58 -6.67 13.54
CA ARG A 69 13.37 -7.58 14.68
C ARG A 69 13.73 -6.93 16.02
N ARG A 70 14.47 -5.83 16.00
CA ARG A 70 14.81 -5.05 17.20
C ARG A 70 13.60 -4.27 17.70
N SER A 71 13.57 -4.01 19.02
CA SER A 71 12.54 -3.16 19.64
C SER A 71 12.58 -1.74 19.05
N VAL A 72 11.39 -1.12 18.85
CA VAL A 72 11.21 0.25 18.32
C VAL A 72 12.03 1.26 19.11
N ASP A 73 12.12 1.10 20.43
CA ASP A 73 12.81 2.03 21.34
C ASP A 73 14.31 2.09 21.09
N LYS A 74 14.91 0.99 20.59
CA LYS A 74 16.34 0.87 20.30
C LYS A 74 16.75 1.42 18.93
N ILE A 75 15.80 1.77 18.07
CA ILE A 75 16.08 2.24 16.71
C ILE A 75 15.98 3.78 16.69
N SER A 76 17.04 4.43 16.20
CA SER A 76 17.06 5.87 16.01
C SER A 76 16.08 6.31 14.90
N ASP A 77 15.48 7.50 15.05
CA ASP A 77 14.64 8.13 14.01
C ASP A 77 15.40 8.29 12.68
N ARG A 78 16.70 8.62 12.77
CA ARG A 78 17.57 8.72 11.58
C ARG A 78 17.70 7.39 10.87
N THR A 79 17.87 6.30 11.61
CA THR A 79 17.96 4.95 11.08
C THR A 79 16.66 4.54 10.38
N LEU A 80 15.49 4.82 10.97
CA LEU A 80 14.20 4.56 10.35
C LEU A 80 14.01 5.32 9.04
N ASN A 81 14.43 6.58 8.99
CA ASN A 81 14.38 7.39 7.77
C ASN A 81 15.28 6.80 6.67
N ILE A 82 16.50 6.40 7.01
CA ILE A 82 17.45 5.79 6.07
C ILE A 82 16.90 4.47 5.55
N ILE A 83 16.42 3.60 6.44
CA ILE A 83 15.83 2.31 6.04
C ILE A 83 14.65 2.53 5.08
N SER A 84 13.74 3.46 5.41
CA SER A 84 12.61 3.78 4.54
C SER A 84 13.06 4.27 3.17
N LEU A 85 14.05 5.16 3.11
CA LEU A 85 14.59 5.69 1.86
C LEU A 85 15.24 4.59 1.03
N CYS A 86 16.12 3.81 1.67
CA CYS A 86 16.79 2.68 1.02
C CYS A 86 15.77 1.67 0.46
N GLN A 87 14.68 1.40 1.18
CA GLN A 87 13.64 0.51 0.68
C GLN A 87 13.04 0.98 -0.64
N VAL A 88 12.67 2.26 -0.74
CA VAL A 88 12.05 2.80 -1.96
C VAL A 88 13.05 2.85 -3.11
N VAL A 89 14.27 3.33 -2.84
CA VAL A 89 15.32 3.49 -3.88
C VAL A 89 15.78 2.13 -4.40
N VAL A 90 16.09 1.19 -3.51
CA VAL A 90 16.57 -0.14 -3.90
C VAL A 90 15.48 -0.90 -4.67
N ASP A 91 14.21 -0.83 -4.23
CA ASP A 91 13.11 -1.45 -4.95
C ASP A 91 12.96 -0.87 -6.36
N GLN A 92 13.07 0.45 -6.52
CA GLN A 92 12.97 1.06 -7.84
C GLN A 92 14.12 0.67 -8.76
N ILE A 93 15.36 0.61 -8.25
CA ILE A 93 16.51 0.12 -9.02
C ILE A 93 16.28 -1.35 -9.43
N MET A 94 15.80 -2.18 -8.50
CA MET A 94 15.49 -3.58 -8.80
C MET A 94 14.44 -3.72 -9.90
N TYR A 95 13.37 -2.93 -9.82
CA TYR A 95 12.31 -2.96 -10.83
C TYR A 95 12.77 -2.38 -12.17
N ALA A 96 13.65 -1.38 -12.15
CA ALA A 96 14.32 -0.87 -13.35
C ALA A 96 15.18 -1.96 -14.03
N MET A 97 15.91 -2.75 -13.25
CA MET A 97 16.68 -3.88 -13.78
C MET A 97 15.78 -5.00 -14.31
N ILE A 98 14.69 -5.33 -13.60
CA ILE A 98 13.70 -6.31 -14.11
C ILE A 98 13.11 -5.80 -15.43
N PHE A 99 12.69 -4.54 -15.48
CA PHE A 99 12.17 -3.90 -16.69
C PHE A 99 13.16 -4.01 -17.86
N TYR A 100 14.42 -3.71 -17.64
CA TYR A 100 15.47 -3.83 -18.66
C TYR A 100 15.66 -5.28 -19.12
N PHE A 101 15.81 -6.24 -18.21
CA PHE A 101 16.06 -7.65 -18.56
C PHE A 101 14.83 -8.38 -19.12
N THR A 102 13.66 -7.80 -19.03
CA THR A 102 12.43 -8.36 -19.62
C THR A 102 12.06 -7.77 -20.98
N GLY A 103 12.94 -6.93 -21.57
CA GLY A 103 12.72 -6.40 -22.90
C GLY A 103 12.02 -5.04 -22.94
N THR A 104 12.24 -4.21 -21.93
CA THR A 104 11.81 -2.80 -21.85
C THR A 104 10.40 -2.53 -22.36
N VAL A 105 10.26 -2.02 -23.59
CA VAL A 105 8.97 -1.59 -24.20
C VAL A 105 7.96 -2.73 -24.37
N GLU A 106 8.44 -3.95 -24.49
CA GLU A 106 7.61 -5.13 -24.77
C GLU A 106 7.01 -5.76 -23.51
N THR A 107 7.50 -5.36 -22.36
CA THR A 107 7.12 -5.95 -21.08
C THR A 107 6.08 -5.09 -20.33
N ILE A 108 5.28 -5.77 -19.52
CA ILE A 108 4.41 -5.14 -18.52
C ILE A 108 5.14 -4.81 -17.22
N ALA A 109 6.47 -5.07 -17.14
CA ALA A 109 7.25 -4.87 -15.93
C ALA A 109 7.32 -3.40 -15.48
N PHE A 110 7.02 -2.45 -16.37
CA PHE A 110 6.86 -1.03 -15.99
C PHE A 110 5.78 -0.82 -14.91
N LEU A 111 4.81 -1.72 -14.79
CA LEU A 111 3.80 -1.67 -13.73
C LEU A 111 4.39 -1.82 -12.32
N LEU A 112 5.56 -2.44 -12.20
CA LEU A 112 6.25 -2.60 -10.92
C LEU A 112 6.61 -1.24 -10.28
N PHE A 113 6.87 -0.20 -11.09
CA PHE A 113 7.13 1.14 -10.59
C PHE A 113 5.94 1.73 -9.80
N TYR A 114 4.69 1.35 -10.14
CA TYR A 114 3.51 1.80 -9.39
C TYR A 114 3.47 1.22 -7.98
N ILE A 115 4.00 0.01 -7.79
CA ILE A 115 4.09 -0.62 -6.47
C ILE A 115 4.97 0.25 -5.55
N THR A 116 6.09 0.77 -6.06
CA THR A 116 6.97 1.63 -5.24
C THR A 116 6.33 2.95 -4.84
N ILE A 117 5.46 3.52 -5.69
CA ILE A 117 4.70 4.74 -5.36
C ILE A 117 3.69 4.44 -4.25
N LEU A 118 3.00 3.29 -4.32
CA LEU A 118 2.08 2.87 -3.25
C LEU A 118 2.84 2.63 -1.93
N VAL A 119 4.01 2.01 -1.99
CA VAL A 119 4.90 1.86 -0.83
C VAL A 119 5.33 3.23 -0.30
N ALA A 120 5.76 4.13 -1.17
CA ALA A 120 6.14 5.49 -0.79
C ALA A 120 4.96 6.27 -0.16
N SER A 121 3.73 6.06 -0.62
CA SER A 121 2.52 6.70 -0.07
C SER A 121 2.22 6.28 1.36
N SER A 122 2.62 5.09 1.77
CA SER A 122 2.47 4.61 3.15
C SER A 122 3.61 5.06 4.08
N LEU A 123 4.80 5.33 3.53
CA LEU A 123 5.99 5.72 4.31
C LEU A 123 6.18 7.23 4.41
N TYR A 124 5.81 7.97 3.38
CA TYR A 124 6.16 9.37 3.21
C TYR A 124 4.93 10.26 3.06
N LYS A 125 5.15 11.55 3.34
CA LYS A 125 4.22 12.64 3.02
C LYS A 125 4.33 12.98 1.51
N THR A 126 3.48 13.87 1.04
CA THR A 126 3.38 14.30 -0.38
C THR A 126 4.72 14.46 -1.09
N ARG A 127 5.70 15.13 -0.47
CA ARG A 127 7.04 15.34 -1.09
C ARG A 127 7.77 14.04 -1.39
N GLY A 128 7.69 13.05 -0.48
CA GLY A 128 8.34 11.76 -0.69
C GLY A 128 7.69 10.94 -1.79
N ILE A 129 6.36 11.04 -1.94
CA ILE A 129 5.62 10.38 -3.02
C ILE A 129 6.02 10.97 -4.38
N ILE A 130 6.12 12.31 -4.46
CA ILE A 130 6.56 13.01 -5.68
C ILE A 130 8.00 12.62 -6.04
N LEU A 131 8.91 12.59 -5.07
CA LEU A 131 10.30 12.19 -5.32
C LEU A 131 10.41 10.73 -5.78
N ALA A 132 9.61 9.83 -5.23
CA ALA A 132 9.55 8.45 -5.68
C ALA A 132 9.04 8.35 -7.13
N GLY A 133 8.01 9.12 -7.49
CA GLY A 133 7.52 9.19 -8.86
C GLY A 133 8.54 9.76 -9.85
N LEU A 134 9.24 10.82 -9.48
CA LEU A 134 10.32 11.39 -10.29
C LEU A 134 11.46 10.39 -10.51
N LEU A 135 11.86 9.69 -9.45
CA LEU A 135 12.91 8.66 -9.56
C LEU A 135 12.47 7.52 -10.49
N ALA A 136 11.20 7.10 -10.42
CA ALA A 136 10.66 6.09 -11.31
C ALA A 136 10.71 6.52 -12.78
N VAL A 137 10.33 7.78 -13.09
CA VAL A 137 10.42 8.34 -14.45
C VAL A 137 11.88 8.40 -14.91
N ILE A 138 12.79 8.90 -14.08
CA ILE A 138 14.21 8.99 -14.41
C ILE A 138 14.80 7.60 -14.73
N LEU A 139 14.47 6.59 -13.94
CA LEU A 139 14.98 5.23 -14.15
C LEU A 139 14.40 4.59 -15.41
N HIS A 140 13.09 4.67 -15.60
CA HIS A 140 12.41 4.08 -16.75
C HIS A 140 12.83 4.78 -18.05
N ASP A 141 12.71 6.10 -18.11
CA ASP A 141 12.99 6.86 -19.33
C ASP A 141 14.47 6.95 -19.60
N GLY A 142 15.29 6.91 -18.53
CA GLY A 142 16.74 6.81 -18.63
C GLY A 142 17.19 5.52 -19.29
N ILE A 143 16.61 4.37 -18.93
CA ILE A 143 16.90 3.09 -19.57
C ILE A 143 16.48 3.11 -21.04
N LEU A 144 15.26 3.55 -21.36
CA LEU A 144 14.79 3.64 -22.76
C LEU A 144 15.67 4.56 -23.60
N THR A 145 16.08 5.69 -23.03
CA THR A 145 16.97 6.64 -23.70
C THR A 145 18.36 6.04 -23.92
N ALA A 146 18.93 5.39 -22.90
CA ALA A 146 20.24 4.76 -22.99
C ALA A 146 20.24 3.62 -24.01
N GLU A 147 19.16 2.85 -24.10
CA GLU A 147 18.97 1.78 -25.08
C GLU A 147 18.79 2.35 -26.48
N TYR A 148 18.00 3.41 -26.67
CA TYR A 148 17.81 4.08 -27.94
C TYR A 148 19.11 4.65 -28.53
N TYR A 149 19.94 5.30 -27.69
CA TYR A 149 21.26 5.80 -28.11
C TYR A 149 22.36 4.73 -28.11
N ARG A 150 22.02 3.46 -27.82
CA ARG A 150 22.95 2.33 -27.79
C ARG A 150 24.06 2.46 -26.74
N PHE A 151 23.85 3.21 -25.68
CA PHE A 151 24.76 3.22 -24.52
C PHE A 151 24.73 1.88 -23.76
N ILE A 152 23.56 1.21 -23.79
CA ILE A 152 23.37 -0.15 -23.27
C ILE A 152 22.82 -1.03 -24.39
N PRO A 153 23.13 -2.35 -24.38
CA PRO A 153 22.62 -3.26 -25.40
C PRO A 153 21.10 -3.38 -25.34
N HIS A 154 20.47 -3.43 -26.50
CA HIS A 154 19.05 -3.70 -26.59
C HIS A 154 18.77 -5.15 -26.24
N ILE A 155 17.84 -5.37 -25.29
CA ILE A 155 17.33 -6.70 -24.95
C ILE A 155 15.90 -6.77 -25.46
N THR A 156 15.69 -7.64 -26.45
CA THR A 156 14.34 -7.90 -26.98
C THR A 156 13.81 -9.22 -26.45
N ALA A 157 12.60 -9.24 -25.96
CA ALA A 157 11.90 -10.48 -25.61
C ALA A 157 11.42 -11.21 -26.89
N TYR A 158 11.14 -10.47 -27.95
CA TYR A 158 10.59 -10.98 -29.20
C TYR A 158 11.46 -10.54 -30.37
N PRO A 159 12.02 -11.47 -31.17
CA PRO A 159 13.00 -11.16 -32.21
C PRO A 159 12.50 -10.27 -33.35
N ASP A 160 11.18 -10.15 -33.52
CA ASP A 160 10.56 -9.45 -34.65
C ASP A 160 10.03 -8.05 -34.31
N THR A 161 10.41 -7.46 -33.18
CA THR A 161 9.89 -6.17 -32.76
C THR A 161 10.58 -5.00 -33.46
N VAL A 162 9.78 -4.19 -34.13
CA VAL A 162 10.21 -3.07 -35.01
C VAL A 162 10.37 -1.74 -34.25
N TRP A 163 10.18 -1.71 -32.92
CA TRP A 163 10.18 -0.43 -32.19
C TRP A 163 11.59 0.15 -32.01
N PHE A 164 12.61 -0.70 -31.95
CA PHE A 164 13.97 -0.27 -31.72
C PHE A 164 14.49 0.58 -32.89
N GLY A 165 14.92 1.80 -32.58
CA GLY A 165 15.35 2.77 -33.57
C GLY A 165 14.23 3.64 -34.16
N ASN A 166 12.97 3.40 -33.80
CA ASN A 166 11.87 4.29 -34.18
C ASN A 166 11.74 5.45 -33.16
N PRO A 167 12.09 6.71 -33.57
CA PRO A 167 12.10 7.84 -32.64
C PRO A 167 10.71 8.23 -32.16
N GLU A 168 9.67 8.04 -32.98
CA GLU A 168 8.30 8.38 -32.61
C GLU A 168 7.74 7.43 -31.55
N MET A 169 7.98 6.13 -31.72
CA MET A 169 7.60 5.13 -30.72
C MET A 169 8.32 5.34 -29.40
N THR A 170 9.62 5.58 -29.44
CA THR A 170 10.41 5.83 -28.22
C THR A 170 9.91 7.07 -27.49
N ARG A 171 9.72 8.18 -28.19
CA ARG A 171 9.15 9.42 -27.60
C ARG A 171 7.75 9.16 -27.03
N GLY A 172 6.91 8.45 -27.76
CA GLY A 172 5.57 8.12 -27.32
C GLY A 172 5.55 7.30 -26.02
N LYS A 173 6.47 6.36 -25.87
CA LYS A 173 6.60 5.56 -24.64
C LYS A 173 7.12 6.37 -23.46
N ILE A 174 8.15 7.21 -23.67
CA ILE A 174 8.68 8.12 -22.64
C ILE A 174 7.60 9.09 -22.16
N ILE A 175 6.95 9.80 -23.07
CA ILE A 175 5.89 10.77 -22.72
C ILE A 175 4.71 10.04 -22.05
N GLY A 176 4.30 8.90 -22.62
CA GLY A 176 3.22 8.09 -22.07
C GLY A 176 3.49 7.62 -20.65
N PHE A 177 4.67 7.07 -20.38
CA PHE A 177 5.03 6.62 -19.03
C PHE A 177 5.10 7.79 -18.04
N ALA A 178 5.74 8.89 -18.42
CA ALA A 178 5.81 10.09 -17.57
C ALA A 178 4.40 10.62 -17.23
N PHE A 179 3.48 10.63 -18.21
CA PHE A 179 2.10 11.02 -17.98
C PHE A 179 1.36 10.06 -17.03
N TYR A 180 1.42 8.75 -17.28
CA TYR A 180 0.80 7.76 -16.39
C TYR A 180 1.36 7.82 -14.98
N MET A 181 2.66 8.04 -14.86
CA MET A 181 3.32 8.18 -13.57
C MET A 181 2.87 9.43 -12.83
N ALA A 182 2.71 10.55 -13.53
CA ALA A 182 2.17 11.80 -12.95
C ALA A 182 0.74 11.58 -12.41
N VAL A 183 -0.10 10.88 -13.17
CA VAL A 183 -1.46 10.51 -12.72
C VAL A 183 -1.41 9.58 -11.50
N ALA A 184 -0.54 8.59 -11.50
CA ALA A 184 -0.38 7.66 -10.38
C ALA A 184 0.11 8.37 -9.11
N VAL A 185 1.06 9.29 -9.25
CA VAL A 185 1.55 10.14 -8.15
C VAL A 185 0.42 11.02 -7.61
N ALA A 186 -0.32 11.70 -8.47
CA ALA A 186 -1.44 12.56 -8.07
C ALA A 186 -2.49 11.75 -7.29
N PHE A 187 -2.88 10.59 -7.82
CA PHE A 187 -3.82 9.70 -7.16
C PHE A 187 -3.29 9.19 -5.81
N SER A 188 -2.01 8.79 -5.74
CA SER A 188 -1.38 8.33 -4.51
C SER A 188 -1.28 9.42 -3.44
N VAL A 189 -1.04 10.67 -3.85
CA VAL A 189 -1.05 11.83 -2.95
C VAL A 189 -2.45 12.06 -2.37
N VAL A 190 -3.48 12.05 -3.23
CA VAL A 190 -4.87 12.19 -2.79
C VAL A 190 -5.25 11.08 -1.82
N LEU A 191 -4.96 9.83 -2.18
CA LEU A 191 -5.27 8.66 -1.36
C LEU A 191 -4.53 8.72 -0.02
N SER A 192 -3.24 9.06 -0.02
CA SER A 192 -2.44 9.22 1.20
C SER A 192 -3.01 10.29 2.12
N ASN A 193 -3.43 11.43 1.56
CA ASN A 193 -4.05 12.51 2.34
C ASN A 193 -5.41 12.10 2.91
N LEU A 194 -6.24 11.38 2.13
CA LEU A 194 -7.52 10.86 2.59
C LEU A 194 -7.35 9.88 3.76
N ILE A 195 -6.40 8.93 3.63
CA ILE A 195 -6.11 7.94 4.67
C ILE A 195 -5.63 8.66 5.95
N ARG A 196 -4.70 9.60 5.82
CA ARG A 196 -4.19 10.37 6.97
C ARG A 196 -5.26 11.20 7.66
N ASN A 197 -6.11 11.88 6.89
CA ASN A 197 -7.22 12.65 7.46
C ASN A 197 -8.21 11.73 8.19
N ARG A 198 -8.45 10.54 7.66
CA ARG A 198 -9.31 9.54 8.30
C ARG A 198 -8.69 9.02 9.59
N GLU A 199 -7.39 8.73 9.58
CA GLU A 199 -6.66 8.33 10.79
C GLU A 199 -6.67 9.41 11.86
N LEU A 200 -6.49 10.68 11.47
CA LEU A 200 -6.57 11.81 12.41
C LEU A 200 -7.96 11.94 13.03
N ARG A 201 -9.02 11.82 12.24
CA ARG A 201 -10.40 11.81 12.74
C ARG A 201 -10.67 10.65 13.69
N LEU A 202 -10.25 9.44 13.32
CA LEU A 202 -10.41 8.26 14.17
C LEU A 202 -9.65 8.39 15.49
N ARG A 203 -8.50 9.06 15.49
CA ARG A 203 -7.78 9.37 16.73
C ARG A 203 -8.55 10.36 17.62
N GLN A 204 -9.02 11.45 17.01
CA GLN A 204 -9.81 12.44 17.75
C GLN A 204 -11.06 11.81 18.37
N GLU A 205 -11.73 10.92 17.62
CA GLU A 205 -12.87 10.16 18.12
C GLU A 205 -12.46 9.19 19.24
N ARG A 206 -11.35 8.47 19.06
CA ARG A 206 -10.81 7.59 20.10
C ARG A 206 -10.43 8.33 21.38
N ASP A 207 -9.79 9.49 21.24
CA ASP A 207 -9.41 10.31 22.39
C ASP A 207 -10.66 10.85 23.11
N LYS A 208 -11.69 11.27 22.36
CA LYS A 208 -12.99 11.65 22.93
C LYS A 208 -13.66 10.48 23.66
N VAL A 209 -13.66 9.29 23.04
CA VAL A 209 -14.21 8.08 23.67
C VAL A 209 -13.44 7.71 24.93
N LYS A 210 -12.10 7.88 24.90
CA LYS A 210 -11.26 7.64 26.08
C LYS A 210 -11.53 8.66 27.19
N GLU A 211 -11.69 9.92 26.85
CA GLU A 211 -12.10 10.98 27.78
C GLU A 211 -13.49 10.71 28.38
N GLN A 212 -14.45 10.32 27.53
CA GLN A 212 -15.78 9.92 27.98
C GLN A 212 -15.75 8.68 28.87
N SER A 213 -14.90 7.68 28.51
CA SER A 213 -14.71 6.48 29.34
C SER A 213 -14.10 6.81 30.69
N ASN A 214 -13.09 7.68 30.73
CA ASN A 214 -12.50 8.15 31.98
C ASN A 214 -13.49 8.96 32.81
N PHE A 215 -14.26 9.82 32.18
CA PHE A 215 -15.32 10.57 32.85
C PHE A 215 -16.40 9.64 33.45
N LEU A 216 -16.82 8.65 32.67
CA LEU A 216 -17.75 7.61 33.14
C LEU A 216 -17.16 6.78 34.29
N MET A 217 -15.85 6.50 34.22
CA MET A 217 -15.16 5.80 35.30
C MET A 217 -15.11 6.62 36.60
N LEU A 218 -14.83 7.91 36.50
CA LEU A 218 -14.87 8.84 37.64
C LEU A 218 -16.30 8.97 38.20
N GLN A 219 -17.31 9.13 37.32
CA GLN A 219 -18.70 9.14 37.75
C GLN A 219 -19.12 7.83 38.41
N THR A 220 -18.64 6.68 37.87
CA THR A 220 -18.91 5.38 38.48
C THR A 220 -18.26 5.26 39.86
N GLN A 221 -17.08 5.85 40.02
CA GLN A 221 -16.37 5.89 41.31
C GLN A 221 -17.07 6.79 42.31
N GLU A 222 -17.51 7.98 41.89
CA GLU A 222 -18.32 8.91 42.72
C GLU A 222 -19.67 8.28 43.07
N LEU A 223 -20.29 7.58 42.08
CA LEU A 223 -21.53 6.86 42.32
C LEU A 223 -21.34 5.73 43.33
N SER A 224 -20.20 5.02 43.25
CA SER A 224 -19.86 3.96 44.20
C SER A 224 -19.68 4.53 45.61
N GLN A 225 -18.96 5.66 45.75
CA GLN A 225 -18.80 6.34 47.03
C GLN A 225 -20.12 6.87 47.59
N THR A 226 -20.94 7.44 46.72
CA THR A 226 -22.30 7.90 47.09
C THR A 226 -23.22 6.73 47.46
N LYS A 227 -23.08 5.60 46.77
CA LYS A 227 -23.77 4.36 47.08
C LYS A 227 -23.36 3.81 48.45
N ASP A 228 -22.04 3.82 48.76
CA ASP A 228 -21.58 3.35 50.06
C ASP A 228 -22.06 4.29 51.19
N TYR A 229 -22.07 5.61 50.95
CA TYR A 229 -22.65 6.61 51.87
C TYR A 229 -24.16 6.45 51.99
N LEU A 230 -24.87 6.23 50.88
CA LEU A 230 -26.30 5.94 50.89
C LEU A 230 -26.62 4.60 51.51
N HIS A 231 -25.73 3.61 51.35
CA HIS A 231 -25.95 2.28 51.99
C HIS A 231 -25.80 2.34 53.49
N GLU A 232 -24.88 3.20 54.01
CA GLU A 232 -24.78 3.53 55.42
C GLU A 232 -26.02 4.33 55.93
N ALA A 233 -26.54 5.22 55.08
CA ALA A 233 -27.76 5.99 55.35
C ALA A 233 -29.08 5.23 55.09
N LEU A 234 -29.03 4.28 54.15
CA LEU A 234 -30.21 3.55 53.56
C LEU A 234 -30.41 2.15 54.10
N THR A 235 -29.66 1.70 55.09
CA THR A 235 -30.04 0.52 55.88
C THR A 235 -31.47 0.65 56.45
N LYS A 236 -32.13 1.79 56.14
CA LYS A 236 -33.51 2.12 56.55
C LYS A 236 -34.54 2.14 55.41
N SER A 237 -34.22 1.84 54.16
CA SER A 237 -35.26 1.94 53.11
C SER A 237 -35.12 0.93 51.95
N ASP A 238 -35.99 -0.06 51.93
CA ASP A 238 -36.10 -1.06 50.84
C ASP A 238 -36.47 -0.46 49.47
N LYS A 239 -36.97 0.77 49.42
CA LYS A 239 -37.31 1.44 48.16
C LYS A 239 -36.10 1.77 47.28
N ALA A 240 -34.98 2.16 47.86
CA ALA A 240 -33.77 2.52 47.09
C ALA A 240 -33.13 1.30 46.44
N ARG A 241 -33.35 0.09 46.96
CA ARG A 241 -32.84 -1.14 46.39
C ARG A 241 -33.52 -1.47 45.06
N MET A 242 -34.81 -1.22 44.94
CA MET A 242 -35.55 -1.44 43.68
C MET A 242 -35.21 -0.41 42.59
N GLU A 243 -34.96 0.84 42.94
CA GLU A 243 -34.52 1.86 41.96
C GLU A 243 -33.10 1.59 41.46
N MET A 244 -32.22 1.08 42.34
CA MET A 244 -30.85 0.75 41.96
C MET A 244 -30.78 -0.44 40.98
N GLU A 245 -31.62 -1.43 41.16
CA GLU A 245 -31.73 -2.60 40.25
C GLU A 245 -32.22 -2.18 38.87
N LYS A 246 -33.15 -1.22 38.80
CA LYS A 246 -33.66 -0.65 37.55
C LYS A 246 -32.60 0.15 36.78
N THR A 247 -31.79 0.96 37.51
CA THR A 247 -30.73 1.74 36.90
C THR A 247 -29.61 0.86 36.36
N LYS A 248 -29.30 -0.25 37.04
CA LYS A 248 -28.33 -1.23 36.59
C LYS A 248 -28.79 -1.91 35.29
N GLN A 249 -30.06 -2.25 35.18
CA GLN A 249 -30.64 -2.84 33.97
C GLN A 249 -30.60 -1.85 32.78
N ASP A 250 -30.83 -0.58 33.03
CA ASP A 250 -30.78 0.46 31.99
C ASP A 250 -29.31 0.69 31.51
N LEU A 251 -28.31 0.58 32.44
CA LEU A 251 -26.90 0.66 32.10
C LEU A 251 -26.42 -0.55 31.28
N GLU A 252 -26.90 -1.74 31.64
CA GLU A 252 -26.60 -2.97 30.89
C GLU A 252 -27.22 -2.96 29.48
N LYS A 253 -28.48 -2.42 29.34
CA LYS A 253 -29.10 -2.19 28.03
C LYS A 253 -28.31 -1.20 27.19
N ALA A 254 -27.90 -0.08 27.78
CA ALA A 254 -27.12 0.94 27.07
C ALA A 254 -25.76 0.40 26.63
N ASN A 255 -25.09 -0.42 27.46
CA ASN A 255 -23.83 -1.07 27.11
C ASN A 255 -24.00 -2.12 26.01
N PHE A 256 -25.11 -2.85 26.00
CA PHE A 256 -25.44 -3.80 24.94
C PHE A 256 -25.70 -3.08 23.60
N GLU A 257 -26.45 -1.98 23.62
CA GLU A 257 -26.71 -1.16 22.44
C GLU A 257 -25.41 -0.48 21.91
N LEU A 258 -24.54 0.00 22.79
CA LEU A 258 -23.27 0.58 22.41
C LEU A 258 -22.35 -0.47 21.77
N SER A 259 -22.31 -1.67 22.35
CA SER A 259 -21.53 -2.80 21.82
C SER A 259 -22.07 -3.29 20.46
N ALA A 260 -23.39 -3.27 20.27
CA ALA A 260 -24.03 -3.60 18.99
C ALA A 260 -23.69 -2.57 17.91
N LYS A 261 -23.72 -1.27 18.24
CA LYS A 261 -23.36 -0.18 17.30
C LYS A 261 -21.88 -0.21 16.90
N LEU A 262 -20.97 -0.54 17.84
CA LEU A 262 -19.56 -0.72 17.52
C LEU A 262 -19.31 -1.87 16.52
N LYS A 263 -19.97 -3.01 16.73
CA LYS A 263 -19.92 -4.14 15.78
C LYS A 263 -20.51 -3.79 14.41
N GLU A 264 -21.54 -2.98 14.39
CA GLU A 264 -22.17 -2.53 13.15
C GLU A 264 -21.24 -1.60 12.35
N LEU A 265 -20.58 -0.65 13.01
CA LEU A 265 -19.57 0.23 12.41
C LEU A 265 -18.37 -0.53 11.85
N GLU A 266 -17.87 -1.55 12.55
CA GLU A 266 -16.82 -2.42 12.05
C GLU A 266 -17.23 -3.19 10.78
N LYS A 267 -18.51 -3.65 10.74
CA LYS A 267 -19.06 -4.35 9.57
C LYS A 267 -19.17 -3.42 8.36
N TYR A 268 -19.63 -2.19 8.55
CA TYR A 268 -19.68 -1.19 7.48
C TYR A 268 -18.27 -0.83 6.96
N GLY A 269 -17.29 -0.72 7.84
CA GLY A 269 -15.89 -0.48 7.44
C GLY A 269 -15.36 -1.59 6.52
N LYS A 270 -15.59 -2.85 6.87
CA LYS A 270 -15.19 -4.00 6.05
C LYS A 270 -15.89 -4.04 4.69
N ILE A 271 -17.19 -3.72 4.66
CA ILE A 271 -17.98 -3.69 3.41
C ILE A 271 -17.49 -2.55 2.49
N THR A 272 -17.20 -1.39 3.06
CA THR A 272 -16.72 -0.23 2.27
C THR A 272 -15.36 -0.52 1.62
N ILE A 273 -14.42 -1.09 2.38
CA ILE A 273 -13.11 -1.50 1.87
C ILE A 273 -13.26 -2.55 0.74
N GLY A 274 -14.10 -3.57 0.96
CA GLY A 274 -14.37 -4.60 -0.06
C GLY A 274 -15.02 -4.03 -1.32
N ARG A 275 -15.84 -2.99 -1.19
CA ARG A 275 -16.50 -2.31 -2.32
C ARG A 275 -15.51 -1.44 -3.10
N GLU A 276 -14.58 -0.77 -2.44
CA GLU A 276 -13.53 0.03 -3.08
C GLU A 276 -12.56 -0.86 -3.87
N VAL A 277 -12.13 -2.00 -3.30
CA VAL A 277 -11.30 -2.98 -4.00
C VAL A 277 -12.01 -3.51 -5.25
N ARG A 278 -13.28 -3.89 -5.12
CA ARG A 278 -14.08 -4.38 -6.24
C ARG A 278 -14.33 -3.32 -7.33
N MET A 279 -14.50 -2.07 -6.93
CA MET A 279 -14.62 -0.95 -7.88
C MET A 279 -13.31 -0.69 -8.63
N ALA A 280 -12.17 -0.85 -7.97
CA ALA A 280 -10.86 -0.76 -8.63
C ALA A 280 -10.65 -1.90 -9.65
N GLU A 281 -11.03 -3.13 -9.27
CA GLU A 281 -10.99 -4.29 -10.18
C GLU A 281 -11.92 -4.11 -11.40
N LEU A 282 -13.16 -3.63 -11.17
CA LEU A 282 -14.12 -3.37 -12.24
C LEU A 282 -13.66 -2.26 -13.18
N LYS A 283 -13.10 -1.16 -12.65
CA LYS A 283 -12.49 -0.11 -13.48
C LYS A 283 -11.35 -0.65 -14.34
N GLY A 284 -10.53 -1.54 -13.78
CA GLY A 284 -9.47 -2.23 -14.54
C GLY A 284 -10.02 -3.13 -15.66
N LYS A 285 -11.13 -3.83 -15.41
CA LYS A 285 -11.81 -4.65 -16.44
C LYS A 285 -12.48 -3.81 -17.52
N ILE A 286 -13.16 -2.73 -17.14
CA ILE A 286 -13.79 -1.79 -18.09
C ILE A 286 -12.73 -1.21 -19.02
N LYS A 287 -11.61 -0.73 -18.48
CA LYS A 287 -10.51 -0.18 -19.28
C LYS A 287 -9.93 -1.20 -20.27
N LYS A 288 -9.75 -2.45 -19.81
CA LYS A 288 -9.31 -3.53 -20.72
C LYS A 288 -10.30 -3.81 -21.85
N LEU A 289 -11.60 -3.74 -21.55
CA LEU A 289 -12.65 -3.93 -22.56
C LEU A 289 -12.71 -2.75 -23.54
N GLU A 290 -12.57 -1.52 -23.05
CA GLU A 290 -12.49 -0.31 -23.89
C GLU A 290 -11.29 -0.36 -24.83
N ASP A 291 -10.11 -0.73 -24.32
CA ASP A 291 -8.91 -0.93 -25.13
C ASP A 291 -9.09 -2.04 -26.20
N THR A 292 -9.79 -3.13 -25.83
CA THR A 292 -10.09 -4.23 -26.76
C THR A 292 -11.07 -3.78 -27.85
N VAL A 293 -12.12 -3.06 -27.48
CA VAL A 293 -13.11 -2.49 -28.42
C VAL A 293 -12.44 -1.51 -29.36
N LYS A 294 -11.58 -0.64 -28.86
CA LYS A 294 -10.83 0.33 -29.66
C LYS A 294 -9.91 -0.37 -30.67
N ASN A 295 -9.17 -1.40 -30.22
CA ASN A 295 -8.32 -2.20 -31.10
C ASN A 295 -9.13 -2.94 -32.18
N LEU A 296 -10.32 -3.44 -31.86
CA LEU A 296 -11.21 -4.08 -32.82
C LEU A 296 -11.81 -3.07 -33.81
N GLN A 297 -12.16 -1.86 -33.36
CA GLN A 297 -12.61 -0.78 -34.21
C GLN A 297 -11.50 -0.33 -35.19
N ASP A 298 -10.27 -0.15 -34.70
CA ASP A 298 -9.11 0.18 -35.53
C ASP A 298 -8.79 -0.92 -36.56
N GLN A 299 -9.03 -2.18 -36.22
CA GLN A 299 -8.90 -3.31 -37.16
C GLN A 299 -10.00 -3.36 -38.22
N ILE A 300 -11.20 -2.88 -37.92
CA ILE A 300 -12.31 -2.80 -38.88
C ILE A 300 -12.09 -1.64 -39.84
N THR A 301 -11.67 -0.48 -39.32
CA THR A 301 -11.41 0.73 -40.12
C THR A 301 -10.20 0.58 -41.05
N ASN A 302 -9.25 -0.30 -40.75
CA ASN A 302 -8.12 -0.62 -41.63
C ASN A 302 -8.43 -1.73 -42.69
N LYS A 303 -9.64 -2.27 -42.71
CA LYS A 303 -10.08 -3.28 -43.70
C LYS A 303 -11.08 -2.73 -44.74
N GLU A 304 -11.53 -1.50 -44.58
CA GLU A 304 -12.21 -0.70 -45.65
C GLU A 304 -11.19 0.15 -46.41
#